data_58c053f089a2a8d924fa5b9d6ba8b43d
#
_entry.id   58c053f089a2a8d924fa5b9d6ba8b43d
#
_cell.length_a   1.000
_cell.length_b   1.000
_cell.length_c   1.000
_cell.angle_alpha   90.00
_cell.angle_beta   90.00
_cell.angle_gamma   90.00
#
_symmetry.space_group_name_H-M   'P 1'
#
loop_
_entity.id
_entity.type
_entity.pdbx_description
1 polymer ?
#
loop_
_entity_poly.entity_id
_entity_poly.type
_entity_poly.pdbx_seq_one_letter_code
_entity_poly.pdbx_strand_id
1 'polypeptide(L)'
;VECRINAEDPNTFLPSPGKITRFHAPGGFGVRWESHIYAGYTVPPYYDSMIGRLICYGESRDVAIARMKNALQELIIDGIKTNAELQRRIMADDHFRAGGCNIHYLEKKLELNR
;
A
#
# COMPACT_ATOMS: atom_id res chain seq x y z
N VAL A 1 3.54 5.64 10.54
CA VAL A 1 2.50 5.08 9.68
C VAL A 1 3.11 4.07 8.74
N GLU A 2 2.51 2.90 8.66
CA GLU A 2 2.97 1.81 7.81
C GLU A 2 1.84 1.35 6.89
N CYS A 3 2.15 1.14 5.61
CA CYS A 3 1.26 0.50 4.67
C CYS A 3 1.94 -0.73 4.08
N ARG A 4 1.30 -1.87 4.20
CA ARG A 4 1.76 -3.10 3.56
C ARG A 4 1.23 -3.15 2.14
N ILE A 5 2.11 -3.42 1.20
CA ILE A 5 1.75 -3.53 -0.21
C ILE A 5 1.74 -4.99 -0.58
N ASN A 6 0.58 -5.44 -1.04
CA ASN A 6 0.34 -6.84 -1.40
C ASN A 6 0.09 -6.97 -2.89
N ALA A 7 0.61 -8.04 -3.49
CA ALA A 7 0.30 -8.44 -4.86
C ALA A 7 -1.02 -9.20 -4.85
N GLU A 8 -2.12 -8.47 -4.85
CA GLU A 8 -3.45 -9.04 -4.74
C GLU A 8 -4.49 -8.19 -5.46
N ASP A 9 -5.59 -8.80 -5.85
CA ASP A 9 -6.74 -8.07 -6.39
C ASP A 9 -7.39 -7.29 -5.23
N PRO A 10 -7.50 -5.96 -5.32
CA PRO A 10 -8.03 -5.16 -4.22
C PRO A 10 -9.52 -5.40 -3.94
N ASN A 11 -10.23 -6.07 -4.83
CA ASN A 11 -11.65 -6.37 -4.64
C ASN A 11 -11.89 -7.76 -4.08
N THR A 12 -11.10 -8.74 -4.50
CA THR A 12 -11.28 -10.15 -4.10
C THR A 12 -10.26 -10.62 -3.07
N PHE A 13 -9.16 -9.89 -2.90
CA PHE A 13 -8.02 -10.23 -2.04
C PHE A 13 -7.31 -11.53 -2.45
N LEU A 14 -7.58 -12.02 -3.64
CA LEU A 14 -6.86 -13.17 -4.18
C LEU A 14 -5.46 -12.74 -4.63
N PRO A 15 -4.44 -13.58 -4.46
CA PRO A 15 -3.09 -13.28 -4.92
C PRO A 15 -3.08 -12.93 -6.42
N SER A 16 -2.24 -11.97 -6.81
CA SER A 16 -2.05 -11.57 -8.19
C SER A 16 -0.60 -11.81 -8.58
N PRO A 17 -0.25 -13.05 -8.97
CA PRO A 17 1.10 -13.35 -9.44
C PRO A 17 1.32 -12.76 -10.83
N GLY A 18 2.57 -12.64 -11.22
CA GLY A 18 2.92 -12.17 -12.56
C GLY A 18 4.20 -11.37 -12.57
N LYS A 19 4.54 -10.87 -13.76
CA LYS A 19 5.76 -10.12 -13.98
C LYS A 19 5.50 -8.62 -13.81
N ILE A 20 6.32 -7.99 -12.98
CA ILE A 20 6.30 -6.53 -12.81
C ILE A 20 6.96 -5.92 -14.04
N THR A 21 6.20 -5.16 -14.81
CA THR A 21 6.68 -4.55 -16.06
C THR A 21 7.26 -3.16 -15.84
N ARG A 22 6.77 -2.44 -14.83
CA ARG A 22 7.27 -1.12 -14.47
C ARG A 22 7.21 -0.95 -12.96
N PHE A 23 8.28 -0.39 -12.40
CA PHE A 23 8.38 -0.19 -10.97
C PHE A 23 9.08 1.12 -10.67
N HIS A 24 8.51 1.89 -9.73
CA HIS A 24 9.15 3.09 -9.18
C HIS A 24 8.93 3.09 -7.68
N ALA A 25 10.01 3.06 -6.92
CA ALA A 25 9.96 3.10 -5.47
C ALA A 25 9.79 4.54 -4.99
N PRO A 26 8.93 4.78 -4.00
CA PRO A 26 8.85 6.09 -3.38
C PRO A 26 10.10 6.37 -2.55
N GLY A 27 10.43 7.64 -2.40
CA GLY A 27 11.58 8.06 -1.62
C GLY A 27 11.37 9.44 -1.03
N GLY A 28 12.37 9.92 -0.29
CA GLY A 28 12.35 11.23 0.31
C GLY A 28 12.55 11.18 1.81
N PHE A 29 12.60 12.36 2.42
CA PHE A 29 12.82 12.50 3.85
C PHE A 29 11.64 11.90 4.63
N GLY A 30 11.96 11.03 5.59
CA GLY A 30 10.94 10.38 6.40
C GLY A 30 10.17 9.27 5.70
N VAL A 31 10.61 8.83 4.52
CA VAL A 31 9.98 7.76 3.75
C VAL A 31 10.93 6.58 3.65
N ARG A 32 10.46 5.40 4.03
CA ARG A 32 11.22 4.17 3.96
C ARG A 32 10.44 3.13 3.18
N TRP A 33 11.05 2.57 2.15
CA TRP A 33 10.50 1.47 1.35
C TRP A 33 11.32 0.22 1.58
N GLU A 34 10.68 -0.83 2.07
CA GLU A 34 11.31 -2.13 2.30
C GLU A 34 10.68 -3.15 1.38
N SER A 35 11.46 -3.68 0.45
CA SER A 35 10.96 -4.64 -0.53
C SER A 35 12.10 -5.37 -1.22
N HIS A 36 11.75 -6.49 -1.84
CA HIS A 36 12.65 -7.27 -2.68
C HIS A 36 12.29 -7.19 -4.16
N ILE A 37 11.28 -6.39 -4.53
CA ILE A 37 10.80 -6.32 -5.91
C ILE A 37 11.60 -5.32 -6.74
N TYR A 38 11.57 -5.52 -8.05
CA TYR A 38 12.21 -4.65 -9.04
C TYR A 38 11.51 -4.82 -10.39
N ALA A 39 11.77 -3.95 -11.35
CA ALA A 39 11.21 -4.08 -12.69
C ALA A 39 11.74 -5.36 -13.34
N GLY A 40 10.85 -6.18 -13.84
CA GLY A 40 11.19 -7.49 -14.40
C GLY A 40 11.07 -8.65 -13.43
N TYR A 41 10.88 -8.36 -12.14
CA TYR A 41 10.67 -9.40 -11.13
C TYR A 41 9.35 -10.12 -11.36
N THR A 42 9.35 -11.45 -11.25
CA THR A 42 8.13 -12.25 -11.35
C THR A 42 7.65 -12.59 -9.94
N VAL A 43 6.47 -12.11 -9.59
CA VAL A 43 5.84 -12.40 -8.30
C VAL A 43 5.27 -13.81 -8.36
N PRO A 44 5.75 -14.74 -7.51
CA PRO A 44 5.23 -16.10 -7.50
C PRO A 44 3.84 -16.17 -6.84
N PRO A 45 3.06 -17.23 -7.12
CA PRO A 45 1.73 -17.40 -6.57
C PRO A 45 1.76 -17.95 -5.14
N TYR A 46 2.42 -17.23 -4.24
CA TYR A 46 2.54 -17.66 -2.84
C TYR A 46 1.30 -17.30 -2.03
N TYR A 47 1.15 -17.99 -0.92
CA TYR A 47 0.08 -17.76 0.05
C TYR A 47 0.18 -16.36 0.66
N ASP A 48 1.39 -15.90 0.95
CA ASP A 48 1.65 -14.55 1.43
C ASP A 48 1.96 -13.67 0.23
N SER A 49 1.07 -12.73 -0.04
CA SER A 49 1.18 -11.83 -1.18
C SER A 49 1.94 -10.54 -0.89
N MET A 50 2.47 -10.36 0.33
CA MET A 50 3.18 -9.13 0.67
C MET A 50 4.45 -8.97 -0.14
N ILE A 51 4.56 -7.85 -0.88
CA ILE A 51 5.70 -7.54 -1.73
C ILE A 51 6.50 -6.35 -1.23
N GLY A 52 5.98 -5.58 -0.29
CA GLY A 52 6.71 -4.47 0.27
C GLY A 52 6.00 -3.82 1.43
N ARG A 53 6.74 -2.99 2.17
CA ARG A 53 6.21 -2.16 3.24
C ARG A 53 6.66 -0.73 3.02
N LEU A 54 5.74 0.19 3.12
CA LEU A 54 6.00 1.61 3.04
C LEU A 54 5.81 2.20 4.44
N ILE A 55 6.86 2.80 4.98
CA ILE A 55 6.87 3.34 6.33
C ILE A 55 7.18 4.83 6.25
N CYS A 56 6.34 5.66 6.84
CA CYS A 56 6.53 7.09 6.85
C CYS A 56 6.57 7.61 8.28
N TYR A 57 7.53 8.48 8.53
CA TYR A 57 7.76 9.14 9.81
C TYR A 57 7.43 10.62 9.70
N GLY A 58 7.06 11.22 10.82
CA GLY A 58 6.81 12.64 10.90
C GLY A 58 6.81 13.10 12.35
N GLU A 59 6.92 14.41 12.56
CA GLU A 59 6.87 15.01 13.90
C GLU A 59 5.51 14.81 14.55
N SER A 60 4.49 14.60 13.74
CA SER A 60 3.14 14.30 14.20
C SER A 60 2.52 13.23 13.31
N ARG A 61 1.39 12.70 13.74
CA ARG A 61 0.61 11.77 12.94
C ARG A 61 0.18 12.39 11.62
N ASP A 62 -0.24 13.64 11.63
CA ASP A 62 -0.68 14.35 10.42
C ASP A 62 0.44 14.48 9.39
N VAL A 63 1.66 14.80 9.85
CA VAL A 63 2.83 14.90 8.98
C VAL A 63 3.16 13.52 8.38
N ALA A 64 3.13 12.47 9.20
CA ALA A 64 3.39 11.11 8.73
C ALA A 64 2.37 10.67 7.69
N ILE A 65 1.09 10.98 7.89
CA ILE A 65 0.02 10.65 6.94
C ILE A 65 0.20 11.43 5.64
N ALA A 66 0.55 12.71 5.71
CA ALA A 66 0.80 13.51 4.50
C ALA A 66 1.95 12.93 3.67
N ARG A 67 3.02 12.52 4.32
CA ARG A 67 4.15 11.84 3.67
C ARG A 67 3.72 10.52 3.05
N MET A 68 2.90 9.75 3.74
CA MET A 68 2.39 8.49 3.22
C MET A 68 1.54 8.69 1.96
N LYS A 69 0.67 9.70 1.95
CA LYS A 69 -0.12 10.03 0.76
C LYS A 69 0.77 10.32 -0.44
N ASN A 70 1.80 11.15 -0.26
CA ASN A 70 2.72 11.49 -1.33
C ASN A 70 3.51 10.26 -1.80
N ALA A 71 3.99 9.44 -0.87
CA ALA A 71 4.74 8.24 -1.18
C ALA A 71 3.91 7.24 -1.97
N LEU A 72 2.63 7.05 -1.59
CA LEU A 72 1.73 6.15 -2.31
C LEU A 72 1.45 6.63 -3.73
N GLN A 73 1.44 7.94 -3.97
CA GLN A 73 1.29 8.50 -5.30
C GLN A 73 2.54 8.29 -6.17
N GLU A 74 3.71 8.27 -5.56
CA GLU A 74 4.96 8.00 -6.26
C GLU A 74 5.15 6.53 -6.60
N LEU A 75 4.58 5.65 -5.78
CA LEU A 75 4.75 4.21 -5.96
C LEU A 75 4.07 3.75 -7.25
N ILE A 76 4.86 3.12 -8.13
CA ILE A 76 4.37 2.55 -9.38
C ILE A 76 4.73 1.07 -9.43
N ILE A 77 3.73 0.21 -9.55
CA ILE A 77 3.91 -1.23 -9.74
C ILE A 77 2.92 -1.67 -10.82
N ASP A 78 3.41 -1.81 -12.04
CA ASP A 78 2.59 -2.24 -13.18
C ASP A 78 2.89 -3.68 -13.56
N GLY A 79 1.93 -4.35 -14.15
CA GLY A 79 2.02 -5.75 -14.59
C GLY A 79 1.30 -6.72 -13.68
N ILE A 80 1.03 -6.34 -12.45
CA ILE A 80 0.25 -7.11 -11.48
C ILE A 80 -0.76 -6.21 -10.80
N LYS A 81 -1.71 -6.81 -10.11
CA LYS A 81 -2.65 -6.05 -9.27
C LYS A 81 -2.09 -5.93 -7.87
N THR A 82 -2.27 -4.77 -7.25
CA THR A 82 -1.83 -4.52 -5.88
C THR A 82 -2.93 -3.79 -5.11
N ASN A 83 -2.76 -3.73 -3.80
CA ASN A 83 -3.65 -2.98 -2.92
C ASN A 83 -3.25 -1.51 -2.78
N ALA A 84 -2.31 -1.02 -3.58
CA ALA A 84 -1.80 0.36 -3.45
C ALA A 84 -2.91 1.40 -3.57
N GLU A 85 -3.83 1.22 -4.53
CA GLU A 85 -4.96 2.14 -4.69
C GLU A 85 -5.89 2.12 -3.49
N LEU A 86 -6.13 0.96 -2.91
CA LEU A 86 -6.91 0.83 -1.69
C LEU A 86 -6.25 1.58 -0.54
N GLN A 87 -4.94 1.48 -0.40
CA GLN A 87 -4.18 2.21 0.62
C GLN A 87 -4.29 3.72 0.42
N ARG A 88 -4.29 4.19 -0.83
CA ARG A 88 -4.49 5.61 -1.13
C ARG A 88 -5.85 6.10 -0.65
N ARG A 89 -6.90 5.31 -0.85
CA ARG A 89 -8.24 5.64 -0.38
C ARG A 89 -8.32 5.68 1.14
N ILE A 90 -7.66 4.76 1.81
CA ILE A 90 -7.61 4.68 3.27
C ILE A 90 -6.93 5.93 3.84
N MET A 91 -5.80 6.33 3.26
CA MET A 91 -5.08 7.52 3.72
C MET A 91 -5.89 8.80 3.51
N ALA A 92 -6.77 8.84 2.53
CA ALA A 92 -7.63 9.98 2.27
C ALA A 92 -8.88 10.01 3.17
N ASP A 93 -9.13 8.95 3.93
CA ASP A 93 -10.31 8.83 4.77
C ASP A 93 -10.15 9.66 6.04
N ASP A 94 -11.12 10.56 6.29
CA ASP A 94 -11.07 11.46 7.44
C ASP A 94 -11.12 10.71 8.78
N HIS A 95 -11.83 9.59 8.83
CA HIS A 95 -11.92 8.78 10.03
C HIS A 95 -10.55 8.19 10.41
N PHE A 96 -9.81 7.71 9.43
CA PHE A 96 -8.44 7.24 9.65
C PHE A 96 -7.54 8.38 10.14
N ARG A 97 -7.64 9.54 9.50
CA ARG A 97 -6.85 10.72 9.86
C ARG A 97 -7.13 11.19 11.28
N ALA A 98 -8.36 11.05 11.73
CA ALA A 98 -8.74 11.39 13.09
C ALA A 98 -8.21 10.39 14.14
N GLY A 99 -7.54 9.33 13.70
CA GLY A 99 -6.96 8.33 14.59
C GLY A 99 -7.96 7.32 15.14
N GLY A 100 -9.18 7.34 14.62
CA GLY A 100 -10.24 6.44 15.08
C GLY A 100 -10.32 5.11 14.38
N CYS A 101 -9.47 4.88 13.39
CA CYS A 101 -9.55 3.64 12.66
C CYS A 101 -8.49 2.63 13.08
N ASN A 102 -8.87 1.38 12.90
CA ASN A 102 -8.03 0.23 13.12
C ASN A 102 -8.34 -0.80 12.03
N ILE A 103 -7.78 -1.99 12.17
CA ILE A 103 -7.97 -3.04 11.18
C ILE A 103 -9.45 -3.45 11.03
N HIS A 104 -10.22 -3.42 12.12
CA HIS A 104 -11.65 -3.74 12.07
C HIS A 104 -12.45 -2.73 11.27
N TYR A 105 -12.14 -1.46 11.43
CA TYR A 105 -12.77 -0.41 10.61
C TYR A 105 -12.48 -0.63 9.13
N LEU A 106 -11.24 -0.97 8.81
CA LEU A 106 -10.82 -1.25 7.46
C LEU A 106 -11.59 -2.42 6.85
N GLU A 107 -11.67 -3.53 7.56
CA GLU A 107 -12.40 -4.72 7.13
C GLU A 107 -13.87 -4.40 6.91
N LYS A 108 -14.47 -3.68 7.84
CA LYS A 108 -15.89 -3.28 7.74
C LYS A 108 -16.14 -2.39 6.55
N LYS A 109 -15.27 -1.43 6.30
CA LYS A 109 -15.39 -0.54 5.13
C LYS A 109 -15.28 -1.31 3.83
N LEU A 110 -14.37 -2.27 3.75
CA LEU A 110 -14.22 -3.11 2.58
C LEU A 110 -15.45 -3.97 2.33
N GLU A 111 -16.06 -4.52 3.37
CA GLU A 111 -17.30 -5.28 3.26
C GLU A 111 -18.44 -4.44 2.72
N LEU A 112 -18.56 -3.20 3.19
CA LEU A 112 -19.61 -2.30 2.74
C LEU A 112 -19.45 -1.88 1.28
N ASN A 113 -18.22 -1.87 0.76
CA ASN A 113 -17.93 -1.44 -0.61
C ASN A 113 -17.88 -2.59 -1.62
N ARG A 114 -18.20 -3.79 -1.19
CA ARG A 114 -18.23 -4.95 -2.08
C ARG A 114 -19.55 -5.07 -2.83
#